data_67b89ea4b0fbc429cbbe528f1bb9e2a6
#
_entry.id   67b89ea4b0fbc429cbbe528f1bb9e2a6
#
_cell.length_a   1.000
_cell.length_b   1.000
_cell.length_c   1.000
_cell.angle_alpha   90.00
_cell.angle_beta   90.00
_cell.angle_gamma   90.00
#
_symmetry.space_group_name_H-M   'P 1'
#
loop_
_entity.id
_entity.type
_entity.pdbx_description
1 polymer ?
#
loop_
_entity_poly.entity_id
_entity_poly.type
_entity_poly.pdbx_seq_one_letter_code
_entity_poly.pdbx_strand_id
1 'polypeptide(L)'
;PEEIIQWMLEHGVDQTISSYGFSIDELKSITSMGTLNITKWTSKLNSIVASYPGHKEYFLNLKHAAFSTSKKILFVNRGVDISRPLSAQNDCFWWGYQNFSKINKPYGTFIRIVRGYESKHTTDIKMSKNNLICTLFKQPFDSKRIYAGLFGQNGEILDIFQSN
;
A
#
# COMPACT_ATOMS: atom_id res chain seq x y z
N PRO A 1 19.01 3.54 13.65
CA PRO A 1 17.58 3.24 13.89
C PRO A 1 16.71 4.50 13.87
N GLU A 2 17.21 5.63 14.39
CA GLU A 2 16.48 6.90 14.51
C GLU A 2 15.99 7.43 13.16
N GLU A 3 16.86 7.51 12.17
CA GLU A 3 16.52 7.97 10.81
C GLU A 3 15.43 7.10 10.15
N ILE A 4 15.46 5.78 10.39
CA ILE A 4 14.45 4.86 9.86
C ILE A 4 13.10 5.13 10.51
N ILE A 5 13.05 5.32 11.82
CA ILE A 5 11.82 5.62 12.55
C ILE A 5 11.27 6.97 12.11
N GLN A 6 12.11 7.98 12.01
CA GLN A 6 11.71 9.30 11.52
C GLN A 6 11.11 9.20 10.12
N TRP A 7 11.78 8.49 9.21
CA TRP A 7 11.29 8.26 7.86
C TRP A 7 9.93 7.53 7.86
N MET A 8 9.75 6.50 8.71
CA MET A 8 8.46 5.79 8.83
C MET A 8 7.33 6.71 9.29
N LEU A 9 7.59 7.57 10.26
CA LEU A 9 6.62 8.55 10.76
C LEU A 9 6.21 9.55 9.67
N GLU A 10 7.16 10.04 8.89
CA GLU A 10 6.89 10.95 7.75
C GLU A 10 6.11 10.28 6.62
N HIS A 11 6.05 8.94 6.60
CA HIS A 11 5.35 8.16 5.59
C HIS A 11 4.03 7.52 6.09
N GLY A 12 3.45 8.07 7.16
CA GLY A 12 2.09 7.77 7.60
C GLY A 12 1.96 6.67 8.65
N VAL A 13 3.09 6.18 9.20
CA VAL A 13 3.07 5.20 10.31
C VAL A 13 2.61 5.85 11.61
N ASP A 14 2.80 7.16 11.76
CA ASP A 14 2.37 7.98 12.89
C ASP A 14 0.88 7.83 13.20
N GLN A 15 0.03 7.90 12.18
CA GLN A 15 -1.42 7.77 12.34
C GLN A 15 -1.81 6.35 12.79
N THR A 16 -1.15 5.33 12.24
CA THR A 16 -1.38 3.94 12.63
C THR A 16 -1.00 3.72 14.11
N ILE A 17 0.18 4.19 14.53
CA ILE A 17 0.65 4.09 15.90
C ILE A 17 -0.30 4.83 16.86
N SER A 18 -0.71 6.04 16.51
CA SER A 18 -1.63 6.85 17.29
C SER A 18 -3.01 6.20 17.43
N SER A 19 -3.49 5.49 16.41
CA SER A 19 -4.77 4.77 16.44
C SER A 19 -4.78 3.61 17.46
N TYR A 20 -3.59 3.08 17.82
CA TYR A 20 -3.42 2.10 18.90
C TYR A 20 -3.16 2.74 20.27
N GLY A 21 -3.30 4.06 20.39
CA GLY A 21 -3.17 4.79 21.65
C GLY A 21 -1.75 5.14 22.06
N PHE A 22 -0.77 5.07 21.14
CA PHE A 22 0.62 5.44 21.43
C PHE A 22 0.90 6.90 21.07
N SER A 23 1.73 7.55 21.88
CA SER A 23 2.23 8.89 21.61
C SER A 23 3.42 8.86 20.65
N ILE A 24 3.38 9.68 19.62
CA ILE A 24 4.50 9.87 18.69
C ILE A 24 5.66 10.60 19.38
N ASP A 25 5.37 11.53 20.28
CA ASP A 25 6.42 12.25 21.03
C ASP A 25 7.15 11.31 22.00
N GLU A 26 6.42 10.37 22.63
CA GLU A 26 7.04 9.29 23.41
C GLU A 26 7.97 8.45 22.53
N LEU A 27 7.55 8.03 21.35
CA LEU A 27 8.38 7.26 20.43
C LEU A 27 9.65 8.04 20.03
N LYS A 28 9.54 9.32 19.68
CA LYS A 28 10.69 10.17 19.35
C LYS A 28 11.66 10.27 20.53
N SER A 29 11.16 10.44 21.74
CA SER A 29 12.00 10.44 22.95
C SER A 29 12.71 9.11 23.17
N ILE A 30 12.00 7.99 22.99
CA ILE A 30 12.55 6.64 23.17
C ILE A 30 13.64 6.32 22.12
N THR A 31 13.53 6.85 20.90
CA THR A 31 14.56 6.61 19.86
C THR A 31 15.93 7.14 20.25
N SER A 32 15.97 8.27 20.96
CA SER A 32 17.22 8.84 21.49
C SER A 32 17.82 8.06 22.65
N MET A 33 17.03 7.20 23.33
CA MET A 33 17.44 6.39 24.49
C MET A 33 18.08 5.04 24.11
N GLY A 34 18.21 4.74 22.81
CA GLY A 34 18.91 3.56 22.30
C GLY A 34 18.02 2.35 22.04
N THR A 35 18.63 1.36 21.41
CA THR A 35 17.95 0.20 20.81
C THR A 35 17.12 -0.62 21.80
N LEU A 36 17.58 -0.77 23.03
CA LEU A 36 16.86 -1.55 24.05
C LEU A 36 15.47 -0.95 24.36
N ASN A 37 15.39 0.38 24.46
CA ASN A 37 14.14 1.08 24.73
C ASN A 37 13.19 1.00 23.51
N ILE A 38 13.72 1.11 22.31
CA ILE A 38 12.96 0.89 21.07
C ILE A 38 12.39 -0.53 21.05
N THR A 39 13.17 -1.55 21.39
CA THR A 39 12.70 -2.95 21.43
C THR A 39 11.58 -3.15 22.44
N LYS A 40 11.71 -2.59 23.63
CA LYS A 40 10.65 -2.66 24.67
C LYS A 40 9.37 -1.98 24.19
N TRP A 41 9.49 -0.80 23.59
CA TRP A 41 8.35 -0.06 23.06
C TRP A 41 7.66 -0.82 21.91
N THR A 42 8.44 -1.37 20.97
CA THR A 42 7.92 -2.19 19.87
C THR A 42 7.21 -3.44 20.38
N SER A 43 7.75 -4.09 21.42
CA SER A 43 7.09 -5.25 22.05
C SER A 43 5.75 -4.87 22.66
N LYS A 44 5.66 -3.69 23.31
CA LYS A 44 4.40 -3.18 23.85
C LYS A 44 3.39 -2.91 22.73
N LEU A 45 3.81 -2.25 21.63
CA LEU A 45 2.96 -2.03 20.45
C LEU A 45 2.44 -3.35 19.89
N ASN A 46 3.31 -4.34 19.69
CA ASN A 46 2.92 -5.66 19.18
C ASN A 46 1.90 -6.35 20.09
N SER A 47 2.04 -6.23 21.41
CA SER A 47 1.09 -6.77 22.36
C SER A 47 -0.28 -6.10 22.27
N ILE A 48 -0.31 -4.78 22.11
CA ILE A 48 -1.55 -4.02 21.93
C ILE A 48 -2.21 -4.40 20.60
N VAL A 49 -1.48 -4.43 19.49
CA VAL A 49 -2.02 -4.87 18.19
C VAL A 49 -2.61 -6.28 18.28
N ALA A 50 -1.92 -7.19 18.98
CA ALA A 50 -2.39 -8.57 19.16
C ALA A 50 -3.63 -8.69 20.05
N SER A 51 -3.90 -7.71 20.92
CA SER A 51 -5.10 -7.69 21.74
C SER A 51 -6.38 -7.35 20.99
N TYR A 52 -6.27 -6.74 19.82
CA TYR A 52 -7.41 -6.48 18.94
C TYR A 52 -7.68 -7.70 18.06
N PRO A 53 -8.89 -8.30 18.10
CA PRO A 53 -9.21 -9.48 17.32
C PRO A 53 -8.99 -9.28 15.82
N GLY A 54 -8.24 -10.18 15.19
CA GLY A 54 -7.98 -10.17 13.76
C GLY A 54 -6.88 -9.23 13.26
N HIS A 55 -6.43 -8.25 14.07
CA HIS A 55 -5.43 -7.27 13.60
C HIS A 55 -4.09 -7.91 13.32
N LYS A 56 -3.61 -8.76 14.22
CA LYS A 56 -2.34 -9.48 14.04
C LYS A 56 -2.38 -10.37 12.80
N GLU A 57 -3.44 -11.13 12.63
CA GLU A 57 -3.67 -12.02 11.49
C GLU A 57 -3.74 -11.22 10.18
N TYR A 58 -4.41 -10.07 10.19
CA TYR A 58 -4.46 -9.17 9.05
C TYR A 58 -3.06 -8.74 8.61
N PHE A 59 -2.25 -8.20 9.51
CA PHE A 59 -0.89 -7.73 9.17
C PHE A 59 0.00 -8.87 8.69
N LEU A 60 -0.07 -10.05 9.31
CA LEU A 60 0.72 -11.22 8.91
C LEU A 60 0.32 -11.77 7.54
N ASN A 61 -0.92 -11.56 7.12
CA ASN A 61 -1.45 -12.05 5.85
C ASN A 61 -1.43 -11.04 4.71
N LEU A 62 -1.00 -9.79 4.96
CA LEU A 62 -0.82 -8.81 3.90
C LEU A 62 0.12 -9.34 2.82
N LYS A 63 -0.30 -9.20 1.57
CA LYS A 63 0.50 -9.62 0.41
C LYS A 63 1.10 -8.39 -0.28
N HIS A 64 2.27 -8.57 -0.85
CA HIS A 64 2.95 -7.51 -1.63
C HIS A 64 2.21 -7.23 -2.94
N ALA A 65 1.63 -8.26 -3.52
CA ALA A 65 0.81 -8.19 -4.71
C ALA A 65 -0.19 -9.36 -4.73
N ALA A 66 -1.24 -9.21 -5.51
CA ALA A 66 -2.20 -10.26 -5.81
C ALA A 66 -2.49 -10.28 -7.31
N PHE A 67 -2.96 -11.41 -7.83
CA PHE A 67 -3.37 -11.49 -9.22
C PHE A 67 -4.63 -12.34 -9.38
N SER A 68 -5.38 -12.07 -10.43
CA SER A 68 -6.58 -12.82 -10.77
C SER A 68 -6.25 -14.28 -11.12
N THR A 69 -7.19 -15.19 -10.90
CA THR A 69 -7.04 -16.63 -11.26
C THR A 69 -6.72 -16.79 -12.75
N SER A 70 -7.27 -15.94 -13.60
CA SER A 70 -6.97 -15.92 -15.05
C SER A 70 -5.56 -15.41 -15.38
N LYS A 71 -4.80 -14.89 -14.38
CA LYS A 71 -3.50 -14.21 -14.56
C LYS A 71 -3.53 -13.05 -15.55
N LYS A 72 -4.69 -12.39 -15.68
CA LYS A 72 -4.86 -11.23 -16.56
C LYS A 72 -4.72 -9.90 -15.81
N ILE A 73 -5.00 -9.89 -14.51
CA ILE A 73 -4.96 -8.68 -13.68
C ILE A 73 -3.94 -8.89 -12.57
N LEU A 74 -3.04 -7.91 -12.41
CA LEU A 74 -2.10 -7.80 -11.30
C LEU A 74 -2.52 -6.63 -10.41
N PHE A 75 -2.70 -6.88 -9.12
CA PHE A 75 -2.97 -5.86 -8.11
C PHE A 75 -1.70 -5.61 -7.31
N VAL A 76 -1.30 -4.37 -7.19
CA VAL A 76 -0.11 -3.93 -6.45
C VAL A 76 -0.46 -2.76 -5.54
N ASN A 77 0.35 -2.53 -4.50
CA ASN A 77 0.12 -1.38 -3.64
C ASN A 77 0.45 -0.07 -4.38
N ARG A 78 1.70 0.10 -4.82
CA ARG A 78 2.16 1.35 -5.43
C ARG A 78 2.60 1.23 -6.87
N GLY A 79 3.29 0.17 -7.23
CA GLY A 79 3.81 0.02 -8.58
C GLY A 79 4.43 -1.32 -8.88
N VAL A 80 5.03 -1.41 -10.04
CA VAL A 80 5.73 -2.58 -10.55
C VAL A 80 6.79 -2.12 -11.55
N ASP A 81 7.92 -2.80 -11.58
CA ASP A 81 8.93 -2.63 -12.61
C ASP A 81 8.75 -3.73 -13.66
N ILE A 82 8.21 -3.37 -14.82
CA ILE A 82 7.93 -4.32 -15.92
C ILE A 82 9.20 -4.87 -16.60
N SER A 83 10.38 -4.36 -16.28
CA SER A 83 11.66 -4.91 -16.74
C SER A 83 12.15 -6.08 -15.91
N ARG A 84 11.59 -6.27 -14.70
CA ARG A 84 11.96 -7.35 -13.78
C ARG A 84 10.91 -8.46 -13.78
N PRO A 85 11.31 -9.72 -13.58
CA PRO A 85 10.33 -10.79 -13.37
C PRO A 85 9.52 -10.57 -12.08
N LEU A 86 8.34 -11.15 -12.01
CA LEU A 86 7.42 -10.97 -10.86
C LEU A 86 8.07 -11.39 -9.53
N SER A 87 8.91 -12.41 -9.55
CA SER A 87 9.64 -12.90 -8.37
C SER A 87 10.76 -11.98 -7.90
N ALA A 88 11.19 -11.02 -8.71
CA ALA A 88 12.29 -10.08 -8.39
C ALA A 88 11.81 -8.64 -8.21
N GLN A 89 10.53 -8.43 -7.98
CA GLN A 89 9.98 -7.09 -7.76
C GLN A 89 10.36 -6.47 -6.41
N ASN A 90 10.51 -7.30 -5.38
CA ASN A 90 10.93 -6.88 -4.03
C ASN A 90 10.22 -5.59 -3.57
N ASP A 91 10.99 -4.52 -3.50
CA ASP A 91 10.60 -3.17 -3.07
C ASP A 91 9.74 -2.42 -4.10
N CYS A 92 9.73 -2.83 -5.38
CA CYS A 92 8.96 -2.14 -6.42
C CYS A 92 7.46 -2.09 -6.14
N PHE A 93 6.91 -3.13 -5.52
CA PHE A 93 5.49 -3.13 -5.13
C PHE A 93 5.13 -2.03 -4.14
N TRP A 94 6.09 -1.60 -3.31
CA TRP A 94 5.92 -0.57 -2.30
C TRP A 94 6.36 0.82 -2.76
N TRP A 95 7.42 0.90 -3.58
CA TRP A 95 8.09 2.16 -3.90
C TRP A 95 8.11 2.48 -5.39
N GLY A 96 7.74 1.55 -6.26
CA GLY A 96 7.83 1.67 -7.72
C GLY A 96 6.80 2.61 -8.37
N TYR A 97 6.26 3.59 -7.65
CA TYR A 97 5.21 4.48 -8.13
C TYR A 97 5.65 5.43 -9.25
N GLN A 98 6.93 5.81 -9.30
CA GLN A 98 7.44 6.83 -10.22
C GLN A 98 7.30 6.45 -11.70
N ASN A 99 7.40 5.16 -12.01
CA ASN A 99 7.33 4.65 -13.37
C ASN A 99 5.98 4.03 -13.73
N PHE A 100 5.03 3.97 -12.80
CA PHE A 100 3.75 3.32 -13.04
C PHE A 100 2.99 3.94 -14.22
N SER A 101 2.93 5.26 -14.30
CA SER A 101 2.26 5.98 -15.40
C SER A 101 2.95 5.83 -16.76
N LYS A 102 4.19 5.36 -16.79
CA LYS A 102 4.96 5.11 -18.02
C LYS A 102 4.73 3.71 -18.60
N ILE A 103 4.02 2.85 -17.87
CA ILE A 103 3.72 1.49 -18.33
C ILE A 103 2.80 1.60 -19.55
N ASN A 104 3.29 1.12 -20.69
CA ASN A 104 2.62 1.22 -21.99
C ASN A 104 2.47 -0.12 -22.71
N LYS A 105 2.90 -1.22 -22.08
CA LYS A 105 2.80 -2.58 -22.61
C LYS A 105 2.41 -3.57 -21.51
N PRO A 106 1.78 -4.69 -21.84
CA PRO A 106 1.48 -5.76 -20.89
C PRO A 106 2.73 -6.25 -20.16
N TYR A 107 2.56 -6.67 -18.91
CA TYR A 107 3.60 -7.28 -18.11
C TYR A 107 3.41 -8.79 -18.07
N GLY A 108 4.13 -9.51 -18.87
CA GLY A 108 3.92 -10.94 -19.04
C GLY A 108 2.50 -11.25 -19.53
N THR A 109 1.75 -12.04 -18.78
CA THR A 109 0.34 -12.37 -19.06
C THR A 109 -0.65 -11.31 -18.56
N PHE A 110 -0.19 -10.36 -17.74
CA PHE A 110 -1.04 -9.34 -17.18
C PHE A 110 -1.32 -8.24 -18.20
N ILE A 111 -2.57 -8.15 -18.61
CA ILE A 111 -3.05 -7.12 -19.53
C ILE A 111 -3.59 -5.89 -18.77
N ARG A 112 -3.75 -6.00 -17.45
CA ARG A 112 -4.12 -4.91 -16.55
C ARG A 112 -3.31 -4.94 -15.28
N ILE A 113 -2.85 -3.77 -14.86
CA ILE A 113 -2.17 -3.56 -13.58
C ILE A 113 -2.96 -2.52 -12.80
N VAL A 114 -3.39 -2.89 -11.60
CA VAL A 114 -4.21 -2.05 -10.72
C VAL A 114 -3.40 -1.70 -9.48
N ARG A 115 -3.38 -0.44 -9.10
CA ARG A 115 -2.83 0.00 -7.82
C ARG A 115 -3.88 0.71 -6.97
N GLY A 116 -3.69 0.70 -5.65
CA GLY A 116 -4.65 1.25 -4.69
C GLY A 116 -4.76 2.76 -4.78
N TYR A 117 -3.63 3.47 -4.91
CA TYR A 117 -3.65 4.93 -4.99
C TYR A 117 -2.37 5.51 -5.61
N GLU A 118 -2.46 6.76 -6.04
CA GLU A 118 -1.34 7.58 -6.47
C GLU A 118 -1.10 8.70 -5.44
N SER A 119 0.13 8.85 -4.95
CA SER A 119 0.46 9.95 -4.05
C SER A 119 0.37 11.29 -4.79
N LYS A 120 -0.37 12.22 -4.21
CA LYS A 120 -0.51 13.64 -4.61
C LYS A 120 -1.32 13.92 -5.89
N HIS A 121 -2.42 14.62 -5.70
CA HIS A 121 -3.10 15.48 -6.69
C HIS A 121 -3.95 14.85 -7.78
N THR A 122 -4.35 13.59 -7.71
CA THR A 122 -5.28 13.07 -8.70
C THR A 122 -6.65 12.80 -8.13
N THR A 123 -7.60 13.52 -8.67
CA THR A 123 -9.00 13.44 -8.26
C THR A 123 -9.80 12.36 -8.97
N ASP A 124 -9.25 11.71 -9.99
CA ASP A 124 -9.99 10.77 -10.82
C ASP A 124 -9.28 9.43 -10.98
N ILE A 125 -10.04 8.39 -11.26
CA ILE A 125 -9.51 7.10 -11.66
C ILE A 125 -8.75 7.29 -12.97
N LYS A 126 -7.43 7.15 -12.88
CA LYS A 126 -6.59 7.25 -14.07
C LYS A 126 -6.48 5.91 -14.74
N MET A 127 -6.89 5.88 -15.97
CA MET A 127 -6.61 4.78 -16.87
C MET A 127 -5.58 5.23 -17.92
N SER A 128 -4.65 4.37 -18.27
CA SER A 128 -3.76 4.64 -19.40
C SER A 128 -4.56 4.66 -20.71
N LYS A 129 -4.02 5.30 -21.73
CA LYS A 129 -4.61 5.30 -23.08
C LYS A 129 -4.93 3.89 -23.62
N ASN A 130 -4.21 2.88 -23.13
CA ASN A 130 -4.37 1.48 -23.54
C ASN A 130 -5.21 0.67 -22.54
N ASN A 131 -5.91 1.31 -21.61
CA ASN A 131 -6.65 0.64 -20.53
C ASN A 131 -5.81 -0.36 -19.71
N LEU A 132 -4.47 -0.22 -19.72
CA LEU A 132 -3.54 -1.16 -19.10
C LEU A 132 -3.35 -0.92 -17.62
N ILE A 133 -3.38 0.32 -17.19
CA ILE A 133 -3.20 0.69 -15.78
C ILE A 133 -4.46 1.32 -15.21
N CYS A 134 -4.66 1.14 -13.92
CA CYS A 134 -5.77 1.73 -13.17
C CYS A 134 -5.30 2.14 -11.77
N THR A 135 -5.73 3.31 -11.33
CA THR A 135 -5.59 3.78 -9.96
C THR A 135 -6.98 4.03 -9.38
N LEU A 136 -7.36 3.32 -8.32
CA LEU A 136 -8.71 3.36 -7.77
C LEU A 136 -8.90 4.43 -6.70
N PHE A 137 -7.83 5.04 -6.20
CA PHE A 137 -7.92 5.90 -5.04
C PHE A 137 -7.33 7.30 -5.27
N LYS A 138 -8.03 8.33 -4.77
CA LYS A 138 -7.66 9.73 -4.96
C LYS A 138 -6.67 10.28 -3.94
N GLN A 139 -7.00 10.14 -2.66
CA GLN A 139 -6.22 10.69 -1.56
C GLN A 139 -6.36 9.83 -0.32
N PRO A 140 -5.25 9.39 0.30
CA PRO A 140 -5.33 8.51 1.46
C PRO A 140 -5.83 9.21 2.72
N PHE A 141 -5.72 10.54 2.81
CA PHE A 141 -5.90 11.25 4.07
C PHE A 141 -7.09 12.20 4.14
N ASP A 142 -7.65 12.63 3.01
CA ASP A 142 -8.70 13.66 2.99
C ASP A 142 -10.11 13.12 2.71
N SER A 143 -10.26 11.90 2.22
CA SER A 143 -11.57 11.33 1.99
C SER A 143 -11.86 10.20 2.97
N LYS A 144 -12.91 10.34 3.74
CA LYS A 144 -13.51 9.24 4.51
C LYS A 144 -14.12 8.15 3.60
N ARG A 145 -13.93 8.25 2.30
CA ARG A 145 -14.58 7.42 1.30
C ARG A 145 -13.66 6.29 0.86
N ILE A 146 -14.22 5.10 0.82
CA ILE A 146 -13.57 3.89 0.32
C ILE A 146 -14.06 3.63 -1.10
N TYR A 147 -13.15 3.32 -2.01
CA TYR A 147 -13.46 2.93 -3.37
C TYR A 147 -13.20 1.45 -3.58
N ALA A 148 -14.08 0.80 -4.31
CA ALA A 148 -13.91 -0.57 -4.74
C ALA A 148 -14.16 -0.69 -6.24
N GLY A 149 -13.31 -1.42 -6.96
CA GLY A 149 -13.46 -1.68 -8.39
C GLY A 149 -13.91 -3.12 -8.65
N LEU A 150 -14.90 -3.29 -9.50
CA LEU A 150 -15.30 -4.57 -10.04
C LEU A 150 -14.64 -4.78 -11.40
N PHE A 151 -13.89 -5.87 -11.54
CA PHE A 151 -13.17 -6.23 -12.75
C PHE A 151 -13.70 -7.51 -13.37
N GLY A 152 -13.86 -7.52 -14.67
CA GLY A 152 -14.14 -8.73 -15.43
C GLY A 152 -12.92 -9.64 -15.56
N GLN A 153 -13.14 -10.87 -16.04
CA GLN A 153 -12.08 -11.86 -16.18
C GLN A 153 -10.97 -11.47 -17.16
N ASN A 154 -11.28 -10.62 -18.11
CA ASN A 154 -10.33 -10.10 -19.10
C ASN A 154 -9.72 -8.75 -18.69
N GLY A 155 -9.91 -8.33 -17.43
CA GLY A 155 -9.33 -7.11 -16.89
C GLY A 155 -10.08 -5.81 -17.25
N GLU A 156 -11.27 -5.89 -17.85
CA GLU A 156 -12.15 -4.76 -18.01
C GLU A 156 -12.66 -4.26 -16.65
N ILE A 157 -12.84 -2.95 -16.51
CA ILE A 157 -13.52 -2.36 -15.36
C ILE A 157 -15.01 -2.42 -15.64
N LEU A 158 -15.74 -3.18 -14.85
CA LEU A 158 -17.17 -3.33 -14.97
C LEU A 158 -17.91 -2.26 -14.18
N ASP A 159 -17.42 -1.95 -12.98
CA ASP A 159 -18.03 -0.93 -12.13
C ASP A 159 -17.05 -0.40 -11.08
N ILE A 160 -17.36 0.75 -10.51
CA ILE A 160 -16.62 1.38 -9.41
C ILE A 160 -17.58 1.87 -8.36
N PHE A 161 -17.44 1.33 -7.17
CA PHE A 161 -18.26 1.67 -6.03
C PHE A 161 -17.52 2.66 -5.12
N GLN A 162 -18.31 3.50 -4.45
CA GLN A 162 -17.80 4.46 -3.48
C GLN A 162 -18.68 4.39 -2.23
N SER A 163 -18.04 4.36 -1.04
CA SER A 163 -18.78 4.51 0.22
C SER A 163 -19.36 5.92 0.33
N ASN A 164 -20.48 6.02 1.02
CA ASN A 164 -21.07 7.30 1.39
C ASN A 164 -20.21 8.08 2.36
#